data_23c755d431a75247b0860d71930aa13e
#
_entry.id   23c755d431a75247b0860d71930aa13e
#
_cell.length_a   1.000
_cell.length_b   1.000
_cell.length_c   1.000
_cell.angle_alpha   90.00
_cell.angle_beta   90.00
_cell.angle_gamma   90.00
#
_symmetry.space_group_name_H-M   'P 1'
#
loop_
_entity.id
_entity.type
_entity.pdbx_description
1 polymer ?
#
loop_
_entity_poly.entity_id
_entity_poly.type
_entity_poly.pdbx_seq_one_letter_code
_entity_poly.pdbx_strand_id
1 'polypeptide(L)'
;MTDIGRHASRRRTRYAWLAASPVAAGAVAAGVLAMFIATQPAFAAATAPGLGTAASFGVLAGTTVTNTGMTNISGDLGVYPGTAVTGFPPGKLTGTVYTATGPGTVAMGAQADLTTAYNNAAGQAPTASIPASIGAGGLGPAQLVPGVYNASSSLEVSGALTLNAGGDPNAVWIFQVPSALFTDPMGASVVLTNEAQACNVFWQVGSSATLN
;
A
#
# COMPACT_ATOMS: atom_id res chain seq x y z
N MET A 1 -4.19 -55.88 60.84
CA MET A 1 -4.24 -57.07 59.99
C MET A 1 -3.47 -56.78 58.76
N THR A 2 -2.23 -57.19 58.84
CA THR A 2 -1.43 -57.96 57.87
C THR A 2 -1.23 -57.24 56.51
N ASP A 3 -0.10 -56.64 56.29
CA ASP A 3 1.29 -57.12 56.15
C ASP A 3 1.57 -57.70 54.74
N ILE A 4 2.81 -57.53 54.33
CA ILE A 4 3.61 -58.10 53.22
C ILE A 4 3.67 -57.15 51.99
N GLY A 5 4.67 -56.41 51.73
CA GLY A 5 6.10 -56.68 51.77
C GLY A 5 6.56 -57.49 50.57
N ARG A 6 7.16 -56.83 49.53
CA ARG A 6 8.23 -57.49 48.76
C ARG A 6 9.13 -56.51 48.01
N HIS A 7 10.37 -56.54 48.38
CA HIS A 7 11.55 -56.06 47.68
C HIS A 7 11.70 -56.70 46.30
N ALA A 8 12.10 -55.99 45.35
CA ALA A 8 12.77 -56.46 44.14
C ALA A 8 13.90 -55.56 43.69
N SER A 9 15.02 -56.12 43.78
CA SER A 9 16.40 -55.78 43.61
C SER A 9 16.74 -54.95 42.28
N ARG A 10 17.60 -54.01 42.52
CA ARG A 10 18.41 -53.33 41.47
C ARG A 10 19.37 -54.31 40.83
N ARG A 11 19.30 -54.57 39.57
CA ARG A 11 20.42 -55.11 38.77
C ARG A 11 21.09 -53.98 38.03
N ARG A 12 22.27 -53.59 38.44
CA ARG A 12 23.21 -52.73 37.71
C ARG A 12 23.92 -53.57 36.66
N THR A 13 23.70 -53.30 35.39
CA THR A 13 24.52 -53.89 34.34
C THR A 13 25.61 -52.86 33.99
N ARG A 14 26.84 -53.21 34.34
CA ARG A 14 28.04 -52.47 33.97
C ARG A 14 28.41 -52.91 32.54
N TYR A 15 28.45 -52.04 31.61
CA TYR A 15 29.09 -52.27 30.33
C TYR A 15 30.48 -51.66 30.36
N ALA A 16 31.45 -52.53 30.10
CA ALA A 16 32.86 -52.23 30.06
C ALA A 16 33.21 -51.48 28.81
N TRP A 17 34.06 -50.48 28.96
CA TRP A 17 34.71 -49.75 27.89
C TRP A 17 35.77 -50.65 27.24
N LEU A 18 35.66 -50.90 25.95
CA LEU A 18 36.76 -51.34 25.11
C LEU A 18 37.14 -50.20 24.20
N ALA A 19 38.30 -49.64 24.47
CA ALA A 19 38.98 -48.72 23.61
C ALA A 19 39.56 -49.50 22.42
N ALA A 20 39.24 -49.08 21.21
CA ALA A 20 39.99 -49.41 20.03
C ALA A 20 40.00 -48.18 19.11
N SER A 21 41.14 -47.53 19.09
CA SER A 21 41.48 -46.60 18.02
C SER A 21 41.89 -47.39 16.80
N PRO A 22 41.54 -46.94 15.60
CA PRO A 22 42.50 -46.90 14.49
C PRO A 22 42.67 -45.53 13.91
N VAL A 23 43.90 -45.28 13.62
CA VAL A 23 44.51 -44.18 12.92
C VAL A 23 44.11 -44.17 11.43
N ALA A 24 43.92 -42.94 10.95
CA ALA A 24 44.11 -42.46 9.59
C ALA A 24 43.23 -42.97 8.44
N ALA A 25 42.51 -42.03 7.87
CA ALA A 25 42.67 -41.66 6.42
C ALA A 25 41.90 -40.36 6.20
N GLY A 26 42.64 -39.34 5.82
CA GLY A 26 42.06 -38.03 5.40
C GLY A 26 41.19 -38.18 4.16
N ALA A 27 39.97 -37.75 4.25
CA ALA A 27 39.17 -37.36 3.08
C ALA A 27 38.66 -35.95 3.37
N VAL A 28 39.31 -34.97 2.81
CA VAL A 28 38.83 -33.60 2.69
C VAL A 28 37.62 -33.64 1.76
N ALA A 29 36.43 -33.85 2.34
CA ALA A 29 35.21 -33.59 1.62
C ALA A 29 35.01 -32.09 1.60
N ALA A 30 35.48 -31.43 0.54
CA ALA A 30 35.12 -30.08 0.20
C ALA A 30 33.62 -30.06 -0.11
N GLY A 31 32.80 -29.82 0.92
CA GLY A 31 31.39 -29.57 0.77
C GLY A 31 31.20 -28.25 0.04
N VAL A 32 30.92 -28.32 -1.27
CA VAL A 32 30.40 -27.18 -2.02
C VAL A 32 29.02 -26.90 -1.45
N LEU A 33 28.95 -25.96 -0.49
CA LEU A 33 27.71 -25.36 -0.04
C LEU A 33 27.22 -24.49 -1.21
N ALA A 34 26.42 -25.09 -2.11
CA ALA A 34 25.72 -24.39 -3.14
C ALA A 34 24.73 -23.44 -2.46
N MET A 35 25.13 -22.20 -2.25
CA MET A 35 24.30 -21.12 -1.80
C MET A 35 23.30 -20.85 -2.92
N PHE A 36 22.11 -21.44 -2.85
CA PHE A 36 21.00 -21.07 -3.70
C PHE A 36 20.60 -19.64 -3.30
N ILE A 37 21.21 -18.67 -3.94
CA ILE A 37 20.72 -17.30 -3.97
C ILE A 37 19.43 -17.39 -4.78
N ALA A 38 18.29 -17.53 -4.10
CA ALA A 38 17.00 -17.32 -4.72
C ALA A 38 17.00 -15.87 -5.22
N THR A 39 17.23 -15.68 -6.52
CA THR A 39 17.00 -14.39 -7.16
C THR A 39 15.49 -14.14 -7.10
N GLN A 40 15.07 -13.43 -6.06
CA GLN A 40 13.72 -12.88 -6.01
C GLN A 40 13.57 -12.01 -7.25
N PRO A 41 12.50 -12.14 -8.05
CA PRO A 41 12.25 -11.19 -9.12
C PRO A 41 12.21 -9.80 -8.47
N ALA A 42 13.12 -8.94 -8.85
CA ALA A 42 13.08 -7.55 -8.44
C ALA A 42 11.88 -6.93 -9.17
N PHE A 43 10.73 -6.86 -8.50
CA PHE A 43 9.64 -6.02 -8.96
C PHE A 43 10.15 -4.59 -8.97
N ALA A 44 9.89 -3.88 -10.06
CA ALA A 44 10.22 -2.47 -10.12
C ALA A 44 9.52 -1.76 -8.94
N ALA A 45 10.29 -1.01 -8.15
CA ALA A 45 9.72 -0.23 -7.07
C ALA A 45 8.74 0.78 -7.66
N ALA A 46 7.58 0.97 -7.00
CA ALA A 46 6.65 2.02 -7.39
C ALA A 46 7.35 3.38 -7.34
N THR A 47 7.14 4.19 -8.36
CA THR A 47 7.71 5.54 -8.44
C THR A 47 6.60 6.56 -8.28
N ALA A 48 6.77 7.53 -7.37
CA ALA A 48 5.79 8.59 -7.18
C ALA A 48 5.56 9.37 -8.49
N PRO A 49 4.32 9.45 -9.01
CA PRO A 49 4.02 10.26 -10.18
C PRO A 49 4.20 11.74 -9.83
N GLY A 50 4.98 12.46 -10.65
CA GLY A 50 5.21 13.89 -10.45
C GLY A 50 3.93 14.68 -10.73
N LEU A 51 3.40 15.37 -9.72
CA LEU A 51 2.17 16.17 -9.85
C LEU A 51 2.38 17.54 -10.51
N GLY A 52 3.63 17.99 -10.67
CA GLY A 52 3.91 19.30 -11.27
C GLY A 52 3.14 20.43 -10.58
N THR A 53 2.51 21.30 -11.37
CA THR A 53 1.71 22.41 -10.85
C THR A 53 0.40 21.96 -10.18
N ALA A 54 -0.07 20.72 -10.40
CA ALA A 54 -1.22 20.16 -9.70
C ALA A 54 -0.96 19.95 -8.20
N ALA A 55 0.29 19.92 -7.75
CA ALA A 55 0.66 19.65 -6.35
C ALA A 55 0.13 20.69 -5.35
N SER A 56 -0.14 21.95 -5.78
CA SER A 56 -0.69 23.00 -4.91
C SER A 56 -2.21 22.88 -4.70
N PHE A 57 -2.89 22.07 -5.50
CA PHE A 57 -4.34 21.96 -5.48
C PHE A 57 -4.81 20.91 -4.46
N GLY A 58 -5.72 21.34 -3.58
CA GLY A 58 -6.49 20.43 -2.73
C GLY A 58 -7.64 19.77 -3.50
N VAL A 59 -8.20 20.48 -4.51
CA VAL A 59 -9.22 19.95 -5.42
C VAL A 59 -8.99 20.51 -6.83
N LEU A 60 -8.97 19.64 -7.82
CA LEU A 60 -8.84 20.01 -9.23
C LEU A 60 -9.84 19.21 -10.07
N ALA A 61 -10.81 19.89 -10.66
CA ALA A 61 -11.92 19.29 -11.39
C ALA A 61 -11.96 19.71 -12.86
N GLY A 62 -12.52 18.85 -13.72
CA GLY A 62 -12.71 19.16 -15.13
C GLY A 62 -13.93 20.04 -15.42
N THR A 63 -15.03 19.83 -14.69
CA THR A 63 -16.32 20.45 -15.00
C THR A 63 -16.85 21.32 -13.87
N THR A 64 -17.05 20.77 -12.69
CA THR A 64 -17.68 21.46 -11.55
C THR A 64 -17.10 20.99 -10.23
N VAL A 65 -17.12 21.86 -9.21
CA VAL A 65 -16.95 21.51 -7.81
C VAL A 65 -18.20 21.98 -7.05
N THR A 66 -18.86 21.05 -6.38
CA THR A 66 -20.03 21.33 -5.55
C THR A 66 -19.76 20.86 -4.12
N ASN A 67 -19.96 21.74 -3.18
CA ASN A 67 -19.92 21.44 -1.74
C ASN A 67 -21.28 21.69 -1.11
N THR A 68 -21.72 20.80 -0.22
CA THR A 68 -22.99 20.94 0.49
C THR A 68 -22.83 21.06 2.00
N GLY A 69 -21.58 20.96 2.52
CA GLY A 69 -21.33 20.91 3.96
C GLY A 69 -20.20 21.84 4.43
N MET A 70 -19.82 21.66 5.68
CA MET A 70 -18.74 22.41 6.35
C MET A 70 -17.35 21.84 5.99
N THR A 71 -17.07 21.66 4.72
CA THR A 71 -15.80 21.13 4.22
C THR A 71 -14.69 22.17 4.34
N ASN A 72 -13.50 21.75 4.77
CA ASN A 72 -12.30 22.56 4.74
C ASN A 72 -11.35 22.01 3.69
N ILE A 73 -10.97 22.82 2.71
CA ILE A 73 -9.98 22.50 1.68
C ILE A 73 -8.70 23.27 2.00
N SER A 74 -7.60 22.52 2.18
CA SER A 74 -6.26 23.08 2.28
C SER A 74 -5.60 23.05 0.91
N GLY A 75 -5.11 24.20 0.43
CA GLY A 75 -4.56 24.38 -0.92
C GLY A 75 -5.54 25.03 -1.88
N ASP A 76 -5.18 25.05 -3.16
CA ASP A 76 -5.96 25.67 -4.21
C ASP A 76 -7.15 24.83 -4.67
N LEU A 77 -8.16 25.46 -5.25
CA LEU A 77 -9.27 24.81 -5.93
C LEU A 77 -9.28 25.21 -7.38
N GLY A 78 -9.21 24.22 -8.29
CA GLY A 78 -9.18 24.44 -9.73
C GLY A 78 -10.37 23.80 -10.46
N VAL A 79 -10.92 24.49 -11.45
CA VAL A 79 -11.90 23.94 -12.40
C VAL A 79 -11.52 24.37 -13.81
N TYR A 80 -11.19 23.40 -14.69
CA TYR A 80 -10.88 23.65 -16.08
C TYR A 80 -11.16 22.39 -16.94
N PRO A 81 -11.82 22.49 -18.12
CA PRO A 81 -12.33 23.70 -18.79
C PRO A 81 -13.63 24.28 -18.21
N GLY A 82 -14.22 23.63 -17.20
CA GLY A 82 -15.39 24.17 -16.53
C GLY A 82 -15.10 25.42 -15.69
N THR A 83 -16.17 26.00 -15.15
CA THR A 83 -16.08 27.25 -14.36
C THR A 83 -16.87 27.23 -13.06
N ALA A 84 -17.71 26.20 -12.85
CA ALA A 84 -18.67 26.22 -11.76
C ALA A 84 -18.04 25.73 -10.43
N VAL A 85 -18.06 26.61 -9.43
CA VAL A 85 -17.72 26.32 -8.03
C VAL A 85 -18.87 26.79 -7.18
N THR A 86 -19.48 25.89 -6.40
CA THR A 86 -20.63 26.21 -5.55
C THR A 86 -20.43 25.65 -4.14
N GLY A 87 -21.14 26.27 -3.14
CA GLY A 87 -21.10 25.80 -1.76
C GLY A 87 -19.89 26.28 -0.94
N PHE A 88 -19.26 27.37 -1.35
CA PHE A 88 -18.22 28.07 -0.61
C PHE A 88 -18.60 29.55 -0.41
N PRO A 89 -19.28 29.90 0.73
CA PRO A 89 -19.62 29.10 1.91
C PRO A 89 -20.77 28.09 1.69
N PRO A 90 -21.03 27.11 2.61
CA PRO A 90 -20.42 26.96 3.95
C PRO A 90 -19.02 26.32 3.94
N GLY A 91 -18.57 25.74 2.84
CA GLY A 91 -17.20 25.26 2.72
C GLY A 91 -16.17 26.38 2.88
N LYS A 92 -14.96 26.02 3.32
CA LYS A 92 -13.84 26.95 3.51
C LYS A 92 -12.66 26.49 2.66
N LEU A 93 -11.96 27.44 2.08
CA LEU A 93 -10.75 27.24 1.29
C LEU A 93 -9.63 28.10 1.86
N THR A 94 -8.43 27.56 2.00
CA THR A 94 -7.24 28.31 2.44
C THR A 94 -6.44 28.88 1.27
N GLY A 95 -6.57 28.32 0.05
CA GLY A 95 -5.90 28.75 -1.17
C GLY A 95 -6.77 29.63 -2.06
N THR A 96 -6.45 29.66 -3.35
CA THR A 96 -7.11 30.44 -4.38
C THR A 96 -8.02 29.58 -5.24
N VAL A 97 -9.14 30.17 -5.73
CA VAL A 97 -10.01 29.54 -6.74
C VAL A 97 -9.54 29.93 -8.13
N TYR A 98 -9.21 28.93 -8.95
CA TYR A 98 -8.84 29.09 -10.35
C TYR A 98 -9.89 28.44 -11.26
N THR A 99 -10.52 29.23 -12.14
CA THR A 99 -11.50 28.74 -13.11
C THR A 99 -11.13 29.18 -14.52
N ALA A 100 -11.76 28.61 -15.53
CA ALA A 100 -11.50 29.01 -16.94
C ALA A 100 -11.79 30.47 -17.27
N THR A 101 -12.60 31.18 -16.47
CA THR A 101 -12.92 32.60 -16.64
C THR A 101 -12.00 33.54 -15.86
N GLY A 102 -11.17 33.03 -14.95
CA GLY A 102 -10.17 33.78 -14.19
C GLY A 102 -8.78 33.61 -14.80
N PRO A 103 -7.71 33.57 -14.01
CA PRO A 103 -6.37 33.18 -14.47
C PRO A 103 -6.34 31.69 -14.88
N GLY A 104 -7.13 31.37 -15.92
CA GLY A 104 -7.45 30.00 -16.34
C GLY A 104 -6.24 29.20 -16.82
N THR A 105 -5.15 29.86 -17.14
CA THR A 105 -3.88 29.21 -17.47
C THR A 105 -3.31 28.40 -16.32
N VAL A 106 -3.56 28.77 -15.04
CA VAL A 106 -3.08 28.04 -13.87
C VAL A 106 -3.82 26.70 -13.75
N ALA A 107 -5.16 26.71 -13.74
CA ALA A 107 -5.95 25.48 -13.68
C ALA A 107 -5.75 24.60 -14.93
N MET A 108 -5.60 25.21 -16.11
CA MET A 108 -5.30 24.48 -17.35
C MET A 108 -3.95 23.76 -17.27
N GLY A 109 -2.90 24.43 -16.81
CA GLY A 109 -1.57 23.85 -16.63
C GLY A 109 -1.60 22.70 -15.60
N ALA A 110 -2.28 22.93 -14.48
CA ALA A 110 -2.45 21.90 -13.45
C ALA A 110 -3.20 20.65 -13.95
N GLN A 111 -4.23 20.81 -14.79
CA GLN A 111 -4.95 19.70 -15.44
C GLN A 111 -4.05 18.92 -16.42
N ALA A 112 -3.18 19.60 -17.15
CA ALA A 112 -2.21 18.93 -18.03
C ALA A 112 -1.19 18.13 -17.24
N ASP A 113 -0.66 18.70 -16.15
CA ASP A 113 0.27 18.00 -15.25
C ASP A 113 -0.40 16.82 -14.53
N LEU A 114 -1.65 16.99 -14.06
CA LEU A 114 -2.45 15.91 -13.48
C LEU A 114 -2.68 14.77 -14.46
N THR A 115 -2.98 15.09 -15.73
CA THR A 115 -3.14 14.08 -16.78
C THR A 115 -1.83 13.31 -17.00
N THR A 116 -0.69 13.99 -16.97
CA THR A 116 0.63 13.37 -17.08
C THR A 116 0.90 12.44 -15.90
N ALA A 117 0.62 12.89 -14.68
CA ALA A 117 0.77 12.11 -13.46
C ALA A 117 -0.16 10.88 -13.44
N TYR A 118 -1.41 11.05 -13.89
CA TYR A 118 -2.39 9.95 -14.02
C TYR A 118 -1.91 8.88 -14.99
N ASN A 119 -1.43 9.28 -16.17
CA ASN A 119 -0.91 8.37 -17.19
C ASN A 119 0.39 7.69 -16.72
N ASN A 120 1.24 8.40 -15.97
CA ASN A 120 2.43 7.80 -15.35
C ASN A 120 2.04 6.72 -14.34
N ALA A 121 1.09 7.01 -13.44
CA ALA A 121 0.59 6.02 -12.47
C ALA A 121 -0.04 4.81 -13.16
N ALA A 122 -0.84 5.02 -14.20
CA ALA A 122 -1.49 3.96 -14.98
C ALA A 122 -0.50 3.08 -15.76
N GLY A 123 0.63 3.67 -16.21
CA GLY A 123 1.65 2.99 -17.03
C GLY A 123 2.70 2.21 -16.23
N GLN A 124 2.71 2.29 -14.89
CA GLN A 124 3.65 1.53 -14.09
C GLN A 124 3.27 0.05 -14.03
N ALA A 125 4.27 -0.83 -14.16
CA ALA A 125 4.03 -2.27 -14.13
C ALA A 125 3.52 -2.71 -12.74
N PRO A 126 2.41 -3.45 -12.65
CA PRO A 126 1.90 -3.92 -11.37
C PRO A 126 2.88 -4.86 -10.65
N THR A 127 3.10 -4.59 -9.37
CA THR A 127 3.80 -5.50 -8.46
C THR A 127 2.91 -6.69 -8.12
N ALA A 128 1.61 -6.45 -7.94
CA ALA A 128 0.63 -7.49 -7.66
C ALA A 128 -0.77 -7.10 -8.15
N SER A 129 -1.59 -8.10 -8.46
CA SER A 129 -3.03 -7.94 -8.63
C SER A 129 -3.72 -8.08 -7.29
N ILE A 130 -4.74 -7.26 -7.06
CA ILE A 130 -5.57 -7.29 -5.85
C ILE A 130 -7.02 -7.63 -6.20
N PRO A 131 -7.75 -8.30 -5.30
CA PRO A 131 -9.17 -8.61 -5.50
C PRO A 131 -10.01 -7.32 -5.43
N ALA A 132 -11.31 -7.46 -5.73
CA ALA A 132 -12.25 -6.35 -5.74
C ALA A 132 -12.49 -5.69 -4.37
N SER A 133 -12.05 -6.29 -3.27
CA SER A 133 -12.13 -5.73 -1.93
C SER A 133 -10.87 -6.02 -1.13
N ILE A 134 -10.30 -5.00 -0.48
CA ILE A 134 -9.08 -5.07 0.35
C ILE A 134 -9.32 -4.40 1.70
N GLY A 135 -8.44 -4.70 2.67
CA GLY A 135 -8.53 -4.23 4.04
C GLY A 135 -9.08 -5.29 4.99
N ALA A 136 -9.16 -4.99 6.29
CA ALA A 136 -9.50 -5.97 7.33
C ALA A 136 -10.92 -6.55 7.23
N GLY A 137 -11.84 -5.87 6.53
CA GLY A 137 -13.20 -6.35 6.24
C GLY A 137 -13.36 -6.92 4.82
N GLY A 138 -12.33 -6.84 3.97
CA GLY A 138 -12.35 -7.29 2.58
C GLY A 138 -11.93 -8.74 2.38
N LEU A 139 -11.99 -9.19 1.13
CA LEU A 139 -11.54 -10.53 0.71
C LEU A 139 -10.03 -10.61 0.46
N GLY A 140 -9.37 -9.46 0.38
CA GLY A 140 -7.96 -9.34 0.05
C GLY A 140 -7.08 -9.00 1.27
N PRO A 141 -5.82 -8.63 1.03
CA PRO A 141 -4.89 -8.35 2.10
C PRO A 141 -5.31 -7.12 2.91
N ALA A 142 -5.20 -7.23 4.25
CA ALA A 142 -5.40 -6.13 5.17
C ALA A 142 -4.14 -5.26 5.32
N GLN A 143 -2.98 -5.75 4.88
CA GLN A 143 -1.71 -5.04 4.92
C GLN A 143 -0.98 -5.16 3.58
N LEU A 144 -0.43 -4.04 3.10
CA LEU A 144 0.34 -3.95 1.87
C LEU A 144 1.70 -3.30 2.13
N VAL A 145 2.72 -3.83 1.44
CA VAL A 145 4.05 -3.24 1.35
C VAL A 145 4.10 -2.24 0.18
N PRO A 146 5.17 -1.43 0.02
CA PRO A 146 5.30 -0.53 -1.14
C PRO A 146 5.19 -1.26 -2.47
N GLY A 147 4.48 -0.68 -3.44
CA GLY A 147 4.31 -1.29 -4.75
C GLY A 147 3.18 -0.71 -5.59
N VAL A 148 3.00 -1.27 -6.78
CA VAL A 148 1.91 -0.96 -7.71
C VAL A 148 0.89 -2.09 -7.65
N TYR A 149 -0.35 -1.77 -7.31
CA TYR A 149 -1.45 -2.71 -7.12
C TYR A 149 -2.54 -2.50 -8.15
N ASN A 150 -2.81 -3.52 -8.94
CA ASN A 150 -3.81 -3.45 -10.00
C ASN A 150 -5.07 -4.22 -9.59
N ALA A 151 -6.21 -3.55 -9.59
CA ALA A 151 -7.52 -4.17 -9.48
C ALA A 151 -8.04 -4.54 -10.89
N SER A 152 -8.76 -5.64 -11.01
CA SER A 152 -9.31 -6.08 -12.31
C SER A 152 -10.48 -5.20 -12.80
N SER A 153 -11.16 -4.49 -11.90
CA SER A 153 -12.30 -3.61 -12.17
C SER A 153 -12.44 -2.58 -11.06
N SER A 154 -13.59 -2.52 -10.39
CA SER A 154 -13.79 -1.68 -9.21
C SER A 154 -13.06 -2.23 -8.00
N LEU A 155 -12.73 -1.35 -7.06
CA LEU A 155 -12.07 -1.67 -5.81
C LEU A 155 -12.86 -1.11 -4.64
N GLU A 156 -13.05 -1.93 -3.61
CA GLU A 156 -13.58 -1.52 -2.32
C GLU A 156 -12.48 -1.56 -1.26
N VAL A 157 -12.40 -0.52 -0.44
CA VAL A 157 -11.63 -0.57 0.81
C VAL A 157 -12.61 -0.83 1.94
N SER A 158 -12.47 -1.97 2.62
CA SER A 158 -13.36 -2.40 3.70
C SER A 158 -12.58 -2.62 4.98
N GLY A 159 -12.99 -1.91 6.04
CA GLY A 159 -12.25 -1.88 7.30
C GLY A 159 -10.88 -1.19 7.18
N ALA A 160 -9.94 -1.59 8.01
CA ALA A 160 -8.60 -1.00 8.03
C ALA A 160 -7.68 -1.61 6.97
N LEU A 161 -7.17 -0.79 6.06
CA LEU A 161 -6.07 -1.13 5.14
C LEU A 161 -4.77 -0.55 5.68
N THR A 162 -3.84 -1.40 6.06
CA THR A 162 -2.53 -0.98 6.58
C THR A 162 -1.50 -0.90 5.46
N LEU A 163 -0.85 0.26 5.32
CA LEU A 163 0.28 0.47 4.42
C LEU A 163 1.55 0.53 5.26
N ASN A 164 2.43 -0.46 5.07
CA ASN A 164 3.63 -0.62 5.89
C ASN A 164 4.88 -0.31 5.06
N ALA A 165 5.56 0.79 5.39
CA ALA A 165 6.75 1.24 4.68
C ALA A 165 8.02 0.47 5.04
N GLY A 166 8.01 -0.35 6.11
CA GLY A 166 9.19 -1.08 6.53
C GLY A 166 10.36 -0.20 7.00
N GLY A 167 10.08 1.06 7.36
CA GLY A 167 11.07 2.06 7.77
C GLY A 167 11.62 2.93 6.61
N ASP A 168 11.03 2.84 5.41
CA ASP A 168 11.40 3.71 4.29
C ASP A 168 10.40 4.88 4.14
N PRO A 169 10.78 6.13 4.48
CA PRO A 169 9.89 7.29 4.34
C PRO A 169 9.59 7.65 2.88
N ASN A 170 10.33 7.10 1.92
CA ASN A 170 10.11 7.29 0.47
C ASN A 170 9.27 6.16 -0.16
N ALA A 171 8.79 5.22 0.65
CA ALA A 171 7.95 4.13 0.18
C ALA A 171 6.71 4.66 -0.55
N VAL A 172 6.39 4.07 -1.71
CA VAL A 172 5.30 4.51 -2.60
C VAL A 172 4.29 3.40 -2.81
N TRP A 173 3.00 3.74 -2.77
CA TRP A 173 1.89 2.88 -3.16
C TRP A 173 1.10 3.51 -4.28
N ILE A 174 0.86 2.75 -5.35
CA ILE A 174 -0.01 3.13 -6.46
C ILE A 174 -1.11 2.08 -6.59
N PHE A 175 -2.35 2.53 -6.52
CA PHE A 175 -3.52 1.69 -6.75
C PHE A 175 -4.09 2.03 -8.12
N GLN A 176 -4.01 1.09 -9.06
CA GLN A 176 -4.60 1.19 -10.40
C GLN A 176 -5.97 0.54 -10.35
N VAL A 177 -7.03 1.37 -10.43
CA VAL A 177 -8.43 0.96 -10.36
C VAL A 177 -9.12 1.32 -11.67
N PRO A 178 -9.27 0.39 -12.62
CA PRO A 178 -9.80 0.69 -13.96
C PRO A 178 -11.23 1.23 -13.97
N SER A 179 -12.02 0.96 -12.94
CA SER A 179 -13.41 1.41 -12.82
C SER A 179 -13.57 2.32 -11.59
N ALA A 180 -14.42 1.95 -10.64
CA ALA A 180 -14.77 2.79 -9.50
C ALA A 180 -14.07 2.36 -8.20
N LEU A 181 -13.73 3.35 -7.36
CA LEU A 181 -13.25 3.16 -5.99
C LEU A 181 -14.40 3.42 -5.01
N PHE A 182 -14.56 2.53 -4.04
CA PHE A 182 -15.52 2.66 -2.96
C PHE A 182 -14.85 2.49 -1.61
N THR A 183 -15.40 3.16 -0.59
CA THR A 183 -15.10 2.82 0.81
C THR A 183 -16.35 2.24 1.46
N ASP A 184 -16.16 1.22 2.31
CA ASP A 184 -17.26 0.59 3.05
C ASP A 184 -17.93 1.62 3.98
N PRO A 185 -19.26 1.83 3.87
CA PRO A 185 -19.99 2.77 4.72
C PRO A 185 -20.02 2.35 6.19
N MET A 186 -19.73 1.09 6.51
CA MET A 186 -19.64 0.61 7.89
C MET A 186 -18.27 0.92 8.54
N GLY A 187 -17.38 1.52 7.81
CA GLY A 187 -16.08 1.98 8.26
C GLY A 187 -14.94 1.46 7.37
N ALA A 188 -14.23 2.40 6.78
CA ALA A 188 -13.00 2.13 6.05
C ALA A 188 -11.93 3.12 6.49
N SER A 189 -10.69 2.68 6.54
CA SER A 189 -9.55 3.54 6.87
C SER A 189 -8.28 3.06 6.21
N VAL A 190 -7.38 4.00 5.90
CA VAL A 190 -6.01 3.69 5.51
C VAL A 190 -5.10 4.02 6.69
N VAL A 191 -4.40 3.01 7.20
CA VAL A 191 -3.52 3.11 8.35
C VAL A 191 -2.07 3.09 7.85
N LEU A 192 -1.35 4.17 8.11
CA LEU A 192 0.05 4.31 7.71
C LEU A 192 0.95 3.88 8.87
N THR A 193 1.89 2.97 8.60
CA THR A 193 2.79 2.42 9.63
C THR A 193 4.24 2.41 9.15
N ASN A 194 5.17 2.37 10.11
CA ASN A 194 6.60 2.25 9.86
C ASN A 194 7.11 3.27 8.83
N GLU A 195 6.85 4.56 9.10
CA GLU A 195 7.25 5.72 8.30
C GLU A 195 6.52 5.91 6.95
N ALA A 196 5.44 5.19 6.69
CA ALA A 196 4.60 5.42 5.52
C ALA A 196 4.05 6.85 5.51
N GLN A 197 4.14 7.53 4.35
CA GLN A 197 3.73 8.92 4.17
C GLN A 197 2.47 9.00 3.32
N ALA A 198 1.49 9.80 3.74
CA ALA A 198 0.23 9.96 2.99
C ALA A 198 0.44 10.57 1.59
N CYS A 199 1.45 11.44 1.42
CA CYS A 199 1.80 12.04 0.13
C CYS A 199 2.38 11.04 -0.88
N ASN A 200 2.72 9.83 -0.46
CA ASN A 200 3.27 8.76 -1.29
C ASN A 200 2.23 7.67 -1.62
N VAL A 201 0.94 7.93 -1.36
CA VAL A 201 -0.17 7.01 -1.66
C VAL A 201 -1.01 7.59 -2.79
N PHE A 202 -1.05 6.90 -3.93
CA PHE A 202 -1.70 7.36 -5.15
C PHE A 202 -2.80 6.40 -5.57
N TRP A 203 -4.00 6.96 -5.83
CA TRP A 203 -5.17 6.22 -6.32
C TRP A 203 -5.49 6.68 -7.73
N GLN A 204 -5.10 5.88 -8.73
CA GLN A 204 -5.45 6.11 -10.13
C GLN A 204 -6.76 5.39 -10.41
N VAL A 205 -7.85 6.17 -10.55
CA VAL A 205 -9.23 5.67 -10.67
C VAL A 205 -9.80 6.03 -12.03
N GLY A 206 -10.35 5.04 -12.74
CA GLY A 206 -10.79 5.21 -14.12
C GLY A 206 -12.14 5.90 -14.30
N SER A 207 -13.04 5.83 -13.32
CA SER A 207 -14.38 6.42 -13.46
C SER A 207 -14.78 7.31 -12.29
N SER A 208 -15.01 6.76 -11.11
CA SER A 208 -15.51 7.51 -9.96
C SER A 208 -14.91 7.02 -8.65
N ALA A 209 -14.87 7.89 -7.64
CA ALA A 209 -14.55 7.51 -6.27
C ALA A 209 -15.69 7.96 -5.35
N THR A 210 -16.18 7.03 -4.52
CA THR A 210 -17.19 7.29 -3.50
C THR A 210 -16.59 6.96 -2.14
N LEU A 211 -16.42 7.98 -1.31
CA LEU A 211 -15.87 7.86 0.03
C LEU A 211 -17.01 8.09 1.04
N ASN A 212 -17.31 7.07 1.84
CA ASN A 212 -18.38 7.07 2.84
C ASN A 212 -17.83 7.30 4.24
#